data_1ee5ba232e25097f0589b5e4c8656bb7
#
_entry.id   1ee5ba232e25097f0589b5e4c8656bb7
#
_cell.length_a   1.000
_cell.length_b   1.000
_cell.length_c   1.000
_cell.angle_alpha   90.00
_cell.angle_beta   90.00
_cell.angle_gamma   90.00
#
_symmetry.space_group_name_H-M   'P 1'
#
loop_
_entity.id
_entity.type
_entity.pdbx_description
1 polymer ?
#
loop_
_entity_poly.entity_id
_entity_poly.type
_entity_poly.pdbx_seq_one_letter_code
_entity_poly.pdbx_strand_id
1 'polypeptide(L)'
;GEQPHEADMIKLNTNENPYPPSPKAAEAIRRVAEEDTLRLYPDPTAAELVQAIADVYHVSPKQVFVGVGSDDVLAMAFMTYFNSDKPILFPDITYSFYDVWAEEFRIPYEQIPLDENFCIVPEQYFAENHPNGGIVFPNPNAPTGVELSLSAIESILQHNPDVVVIVDEAYVDFGAATAQPLLEKYENLLVVQTTSKSRSLAGMRIGYAIGNEKMISYLNDVKYSFNSYTMNQTTIAAGAAAIRDVEYFRKTVKKVMETREWSKEELKKLGFSFEDSKSNFIFATHKSVPAGKIFQALRER
;
A
#
# COMPACT_ATOMS: atom_id res chain seq x y z
N GLY A 1 11.54 -10.19 -1.02
CA GLY A 1 12.63 -9.84 -1.96
C GLY A 1 13.99 -10.16 -1.35
N GLU A 2 14.97 -10.41 -2.18
CA GLU A 2 16.35 -10.62 -1.75
C GLU A 2 16.86 -9.40 -0.97
N GLN A 3 17.58 -9.66 0.13
CA GLN A 3 18.24 -8.63 0.92
C GLN A 3 19.76 -8.77 0.70
N PRO A 4 20.38 -8.02 -0.25
CA PRO A 4 21.82 -8.10 -0.48
C PRO A 4 22.59 -7.57 0.74
N HIS A 5 23.70 -8.23 1.07
CA HIS A 5 24.56 -7.88 2.21
C HIS A 5 25.94 -7.34 1.77
N GLU A 6 26.11 -7.00 0.51
CA GLU A 6 27.36 -6.49 -0.02
C GLU A 6 27.57 -5.03 0.38
N ALA A 7 28.77 -4.70 0.86
CA ALA A 7 29.06 -3.44 1.57
C ALA A 7 28.92 -2.15 0.72
N ASP A 8 29.04 -2.25 -0.60
CA ASP A 8 29.06 -1.10 -1.51
C ASP A 8 27.88 -1.06 -2.50
N MET A 9 26.87 -1.90 -2.28
CA MET A 9 25.74 -2.01 -3.20
C MET A 9 24.71 -0.89 -3.00
N ILE A 10 24.30 -0.23 -4.09
CA ILE A 10 23.15 0.67 -4.09
C ILE A 10 21.88 -0.18 -4.19
N LYS A 11 21.19 -0.35 -3.05
CA LYS A 11 19.97 -1.15 -2.94
C LYS A 11 18.74 -0.40 -3.46
N LEU A 12 18.14 -0.89 -4.56
CA LEU A 12 16.95 -0.29 -5.18
C LEU A 12 15.75 -1.26 -5.29
N ASN A 13 15.91 -2.51 -4.86
CA ASN A 13 14.98 -3.60 -5.17
C ASN A 13 13.68 -3.67 -4.35
N THR A 14 13.54 -2.91 -3.27
CA THR A 14 12.37 -2.96 -2.36
C THR A 14 11.65 -1.62 -2.20
N ASN A 15 11.98 -0.64 -3.04
CA ASN A 15 11.37 0.68 -3.07
C ASN A 15 11.39 1.39 -1.70
N GLU A 16 12.50 1.22 -0.95
CA GLU A 16 12.70 1.87 0.33
C GLU A 16 12.90 3.38 0.13
N ASN A 17 12.50 4.15 1.13
CA ASN A 17 12.69 5.60 1.11
C ASN A 17 14.17 5.93 1.42
N PRO A 18 14.86 6.76 0.62
CA PRO A 18 16.25 7.12 0.84
C PRO A 18 16.46 8.06 2.03
N TYR A 19 15.40 8.67 2.55
CA TYR A 19 15.47 9.57 3.71
C TYR A 19 15.16 8.82 5.00
N PRO A 20 15.75 9.22 6.15
CA PRO A 20 15.46 8.63 7.44
C PRO A 20 13.99 8.88 7.84
N PRO A 21 13.46 8.13 8.80
CA PRO A 21 12.14 8.42 9.38
C PRO A 21 12.13 9.76 10.12
N SER A 22 10.92 10.26 10.42
CA SER A 22 10.76 11.47 11.22
C SER A 22 11.59 11.41 12.51
N PRO A 23 12.32 12.48 12.88
CA PRO A 23 13.02 12.57 14.16
C PRO A 23 12.10 12.31 15.37
N LYS A 24 10.81 12.68 15.27
CA LYS A 24 9.81 12.42 16.32
C LYS A 24 9.53 10.93 16.49
N ALA A 25 9.57 10.13 15.41
CA ALA A 25 9.47 8.69 15.50
C ALA A 25 10.66 8.06 16.23
N ALA A 26 11.88 8.51 15.92
CA ALA A 26 13.09 8.06 16.61
C ALA A 26 13.10 8.43 18.10
N GLU A 27 12.59 9.60 18.45
CA GLU A 27 12.42 10.03 19.83
C GLU A 27 11.39 9.16 20.58
N ALA A 28 10.26 8.85 19.94
CA ALA A 28 9.24 7.98 20.52
C ALA A 28 9.79 6.58 20.80
N ILE A 29 10.61 6.01 19.92
CA ILE A 29 11.28 4.71 20.16
C ILE A 29 12.20 4.79 21.38
N ARG A 30 13.04 5.83 21.49
CA ARG A 30 13.94 6.01 22.65
C ARG A 30 13.15 6.11 23.95
N ARG A 31 12.08 6.90 23.99
CA ARG A 31 11.20 7.03 25.14
C ARG A 31 10.65 5.68 25.60
N VAL A 32 10.08 4.88 24.70
CA VAL A 32 9.56 3.56 25.03
C VAL A 32 10.65 2.62 25.56
N ALA A 33 11.86 2.69 25.02
CA ALA A 33 12.98 1.88 25.51
C ALA A 33 13.46 2.28 26.91
N GLU A 34 13.30 3.54 27.31
CA GLU A 34 13.70 4.08 28.62
C GLU A 34 12.61 3.90 29.70
N GLU A 35 11.35 3.75 29.32
CA GLU A 35 10.20 3.62 30.20
C GLU A 35 9.99 2.16 30.61
N ASP A 36 10.66 1.38 31.20
CA ASP A 36 10.42 -0.01 31.70
C ASP A 36 9.02 -0.64 31.35
N THR A 37 8.47 -0.28 30.21
CA THR A 37 7.13 -0.71 29.77
C THR A 37 7.18 -1.94 28.87
N LEU A 38 8.37 -2.29 28.31
CA LEU A 38 8.52 -3.42 27.38
C LEU A 38 8.24 -4.79 28.02
N ARG A 39 8.23 -4.90 29.35
CA ARG A 39 7.81 -6.10 30.09
C ARG A 39 6.29 -6.32 30.12
N LEU A 40 5.52 -5.33 29.67
CA LEU A 40 4.06 -5.37 29.63
C LEU A 40 3.57 -5.65 28.21
N TYR A 41 2.41 -6.27 28.08
CA TYR A 41 1.76 -6.38 26.79
C TYR A 41 1.40 -4.98 26.25
N PRO A 42 1.49 -4.78 24.92
CA PRO A 42 1.04 -3.54 24.29
C PRO A 42 -0.49 -3.43 24.32
N ASP A 43 -1.00 -2.24 24.03
CA ASP A 43 -2.43 -2.04 23.81
C ASP A 43 -2.89 -2.87 22.58
N PRO A 44 -3.79 -3.86 22.75
CA PRO A 44 -4.27 -4.68 21.63
C PRO A 44 -5.04 -3.90 20.58
N THR A 45 -5.60 -2.74 20.95
CA THR A 45 -6.32 -1.85 20.03
C THR A 45 -5.41 -0.87 19.30
N ALA A 46 -4.14 -0.75 19.73
CA ALA A 46 -3.19 0.25 19.22
C ALA A 46 -3.80 1.67 19.18
N ALA A 47 -4.58 2.04 20.21
CA ALA A 47 -5.43 3.23 20.22
C ALA A 47 -4.69 4.53 19.89
N GLU A 48 -3.44 4.69 20.34
CA GLU A 48 -2.64 5.88 20.04
C GLU A 48 -2.36 6.02 18.53
N LEU A 49 -2.02 4.91 17.85
CA LEU A 49 -1.77 4.89 16.41
C LEU A 49 -3.07 5.08 15.63
N VAL A 50 -4.13 4.37 16.01
CA VAL A 50 -5.47 4.51 15.41
C VAL A 50 -5.95 5.95 15.49
N GLN A 51 -5.82 6.60 16.66
CA GLN A 51 -6.22 8.00 16.84
C GLN A 51 -5.37 8.94 15.98
N ALA A 52 -4.05 8.72 15.89
CA ALA A 52 -3.18 9.54 15.05
C ALA A 52 -3.56 9.48 13.55
N ILE A 53 -3.91 8.28 13.06
CA ILE A 53 -4.39 8.09 11.69
C ILE A 53 -5.75 8.78 11.51
N ALA A 54 -6.68 8.55 12.42
CA ALA A 54 -8.01 9.16 12.38
C ALA A 54 -7.96 10.70 12.34
N ASP A 55 -7.09 11.30 13.16
CA ASP A 55 -6.90 12.76 13.21
C ASP A 55 -6.37 13.32 11.87
N VAL A 56 -5.37 12.65 11.28
CA VAL A 56 -4.74 13.12 10.04
C VAL A 56 -5.63 12.94 8.81
N TYR A 57 -6.42 11.88 8.79
CA TYR A 57 -7.35 11.57 7.69
C TYR A 57 -8.76 12.12 7.91
N HIS A 58 -9.03 12.76 9.06
CA HIS A 58 -10.33 13.34 9.43
C HIS A 58 -11.48 12.33 9.39
N VAL A 59 -11.23 11.12 9.92
CA VAL A 59 -12.22 10.04 10.02
C VAL A 59 -12.43 9.63 11.49
N SER A 60 -13.47 8.83 11.76
CA SER A 60 -13.67 8.23 13.07
C SER A 60 -12.59 7.18 13.38
N PRO A 61 -12.07 7.07 14.62
CA PRO A 61 -11.20 5.96 15.00
C PRO A 61 -11.79 4.57 14.71
N LYS A 62 -13.11 4.44 14.70
CA LYS A 62 -13.80 3.20 14.34
C LYS A 62 -13.72 2.86 12.85
N GLN A 63 -13.30 3.80 12.02
CA GLN A 63 -13.09 3.62 10.60
C GLN A 63 -11.64 3.22 10.26
N VAL A 64 -10.77 3.04 11.27
CA VAL A 64 -9.35 2.73 11.09
C VAL A 64 -9.02 1.35 11.65
N PHE A 65 -8.37 0.53 10.82
CA PHE A 65 -7.77 -0.74 11.19
C PHE A 65 -6.25 -0.64 11.05
N VAL A 66 -5.49 -1.24 11.97
CA VAL A 66 -4.02 -1.26 11.91
C VAL A 66 -3.48 -2.69 11.99
N GLY A 67 -2.41 -2.96 11.25
CA GLY A 67 -1.75 -4.27 11.18
C GLY A 67 -0.24 -4.16 10.97
N VAL A 68 0.43 -5.31 10.92
CA VAL A 68 1.90 -5.43 10.86
C VAL A 68 2.40 -5.30 9.41
N GLY A 69 2.23 -4.12 8.84
CA GLY A 69 2.44 -3.80 7.42
C GLY A 69 1.16 -3.96 6.60
N SER A 70 1.15 -3.38 5.39
CA SER A 70 0.00 -3.51 4.48
C SER A 70 -0.25 -4.96 4.05
N ASP A 71 0.78 -5.80 4.01
CA ASP A 71 0.64 -7.23 3.70
C ASP A 71 -0.27 -7.94 4.72
N ASP A 72 -0.07 -7.68 6.02
CA ASP A 72 -0.91 -8.21 7.09
C ASP A 72 -2.35 -7.68 6.97
N VAL A 73 -2.51 -6.38 6.72
CA VAL A 73 -3.83 -5.75 6.53
C VAL A 73 -4.57 -6.34 5.33
N LEU A 74 -3.87 -6.52 4.20
CA LEU A 74 -4.44 -7.11 2.98
C LEU A 74 -4.79 -8.59 3.18
N ALA A 75 -3.90 -9.38 3.79
CA ALA A 75 -4.18 -10.79 4.09
C ALA A 75 -5.41 -10.93 5.01
N MET A 76 -5.52 -10.09 6.05
CA MET A 76 -6.72 -10.04 6.91
C MET A 76 -7.97 -9.65 6.13
N ALA A 77 -7.86 -8.68 5.20
CA ALA A 77 -8.98 -8.27 4.35
C ALA A 77 -9.42 -9.39 3.39
N PHE A 78 -8.50 -10.13 2.80
CA PHE A 78 -8.80 -11.32 1.98
C PHE A 78 -9.58 -12.36 2.78
N MET A 79 -9.10 -12.71 3.98
CA MET A 79 -9.82 -13.65 4.87
C MET A 79 -11.19 -13.14 5.30
N THR A 80 -11.34 -11.83 5.47
CA THR A 80 -12.57 -11.24 5.99
C THR A 80 -13.66 -11.12 4.91
N TYR A 81 -13.30 -10.70 3.69
CA TYR A 81 -14.29 -10.26 2.70
C TYR A 81 -14.43 -11.19 1.50
N PHE A 82 -13.41 -11.96 1.16
CA PHE A 82 -13.40 -12.76 -0.07
C PHE A 82 -13.77 -14.23 0.20
N ASN A 83 -15.00 -14.44 0.66
CA ASN A 83 -15.49 -15.73 1.15
C ASN A 83 -16.55 -16.38 0.23
N SER A 84 -16.71 -15.89 -1.00
CA SER A 84 -17.70 -16.44 -1.94
C SER A 84 -17.07 -17.45 -2.90
N ASP A 85 -17.91 -18.23 -3.57
CA ASP A 85 -17.48 -19.13 -4.66
C ASP A 85 -17.17 -18.38 -5.98
N LYS A 86 -17.42 -17.06 -6.02
CA LYS A 86 -17.12 -16.23 -7.17
C LYS A 86 -15.67 -15.77 -7.11
N PRO A 87 -14.97 -15.63 -8.27
CA PRO A 87 -13.60 -15.16 -8.29
C PRO A 87 -13.48 -13.71 -7.83
N ILE A 88 -12.40 -13.40 -7.13
CA ILE A 88 -11.98 -12.00 -6.97
C ILE A 88 -11.22 -11.56 -8.22
N LEU A 89 -11.26 -10.24 -8.52
CA LEU A 89 -10.61 -9.66 -9.69
C LEU A 89 -9.45 -8.77 -9.27
N PHE A 90 -8.33 -8.88 -9.98
CA PHE A 90 -7.18 -7.98 -9.86
C PHE A 90 -6.39 -7.94 -11.18
N PRO A 91 -5.55 -6.90 -11.41
CA PRO A 91 -4.79 -6.79 -12.67
C PRO A 91 -3.79 -7.94 -12.85
N ASP A 92 -3.51 -8.30 -14.11
CA ASP A 92 -2.53 -9.35 -14.46
C ASP A 92 -1.08 -8.93 -14.17
N ILE A 93 -0.76 -7.65 -14.33
CA ILE A 93 0.55 -7.07 -13.98
C ILE A 93 0.36 -6.17 -12.77
N THR A 94 0.54 -6.73 -11.58
CA THR A 94 0.26 -6.05 -10.31
C THR A 94 1.14 -6.56 -9.17
N TYR A 95 0.79 -6.22 -7.94
CA TYR A 95 1.48 -6.69 -6.74
C TYR A 95 1.41 -8.22 -6.62
N SER A 96 2.58 -8.84 -6.53
CA SER A 96 2.76 -10.29 -6.67
C SER A 96 2.29 -11.14 -5.48
N PHE A 97 1.58 -10.58 -4.51
CA PHE A 97 1.05 -11.32 -3.37
C PHE A 97 -0.47 -11.52 -3.43
N TYR A 98 -1.18 -10.90 -4.36
CA TYR A 98 -2.64 -11.09 -4.44
C TYR A 98 -3.01 -12.53 -4.81
N ASP A 99 -2.33 -13.12 -5.79
CA ASP A 99 -2.49 -14.52 -6.15
C ASP A 99 -2.01 -15.47 -5.03
N VAL A 100 -0.90 -15.14 -4.36
CA VAL A 100 -0.38 -15.92 -3.23
C VAL A 100 -1.40 -16.02 -2.10
N TRP A 101 -2.02 -14.90 -1.69
CA TRP A 101 -3.06 -14.92 -0.66
C TRP A 101 -4.34 -15.60 -1.16
N ALA A 102 -4.72 -15.40 -2.41
CA ALA A 102 -5.89 -16.09 -2.99
C ALA A 102 -5.70 -17.61 -2.96
N GLU A 103 -4.52 -18.11 -3.34
CA GLU A 103 -4.18 -19.53 -3.27
C GLU A 103 -4.12 -20.07 -1.84
N GLU A 104 -3.44 -19.36 -0.92
CA GLU A 104 -3.33 -19.74 0.49
C GLU A 104 -4.68 -19.87 1.17
N PHE A 105 -5.60 -18.95 0.91
CA PHE A 105 -6.94 -18.94 1.48
C PHE A 105 -7.97 -19.67 0.62
N ARG A 106 -7.57 -20.28 -0.50
CA ARG A 106 -8.46 -21.01 -1.44
C ARG A 106 -9.58 -20.13 -2.00
N ILE A 107 -9.27 -18.88 -2.27
CA ILE A 107 -10.18 -17.92 -2.88
C ILE A 107 -10.01 -18.03 -4.40
N PRO A 108 -11.09 -18.30 -5.17
CA PRO A 108 -11.00 -18.26 -6.62
C PRO A 108 -10.66 -16.84 -7.10
N TYR A 109 -9.84 -16.72 -8.14
CA TYR A 109 -9.46 -15.42 -8.66
C TYR A 109 -9.34 -15.42 -10.18
N GLU A 110 -9.45 -14.24 -10.76
CA GLU A 110 -9.25 -13.97 -12.17
C GLU A 110 -8.36 -12.74 -12.34
N GLN A 111 -7.31 -12.88 -13.16
CA GLN A 111 -6.40 -11.79 -13.49
C GLN A 111 -6.92 -11.06 -14.73
N ILE A 112 -7.18 -9.77 -14.59
CA ILE A 112 -7.72 -8.93 -15.64
C ILE A 112 -6.58 -8.20 -16.36
N PRO A 113 -6.45 -8.35 -17.69
CA PRO A 113 -5.36 -7.72 -18.41
C PRO A 113 -5.44 -6.20 -18.36
N LEU A 114 -4.28 -5.56 -18.13
CA LEU A 114 -4.12 -4.14 -18.34
C LEU A 114 -4.15 -3.82 -19.84
N ASP A 115 -4.44 -2.56 -20.19
CA ASP A 115 -4.35 -2.10 -21.58
C ASP A 115 -2.87 -1.94 -22.04
N GLU A 116 -2.69 -1.50 -23.29
CA GLU A 116 -1.37 -1.29 -23.88
C GLU A 116 -0.52 -0.21 -23.19
N ASN A 117 -1.14 0.66 -22.39
CA ASN A 117 -0.50 1.71 -21.58
C ASN A 117 -0.40 1.32 -20.10
N PHE A 118 -0.57 0.04 -19.79
CA PHE A 118 -0.58 -0.49 -18.43
C PHE A 118 -1.66 0.11 -17.51
N CYS A 119 -2.77 0.57 -18.08
CA CYS A 119 -3.92 1.10 -17.34
C CYS A 119 -4.96 0.01 -17.06
N ILE A 120 -5.61 0.13 -15.91
CA ILE A 120 -6.84 -0.62 -15.61
C ILE A 120 -7.96 -0.08 -16.49
N VAL A 121 -8.71 -0.97 -17.15
CA VAL A 121 -9.91 -0.66 -17.91
C VAL A 121 -11.13 -0.93 -17.02
N PRO A 122 -11.81 0.11 -16.48
CA PRO A 122 -12.85 -0.04 -15.45
C PRO A 122 -13.98 -0.98 -15.84
N GLU A 123 -14.40 -0.97 -17.10
CA GLU A 123 -15.51 -1.77 -17.64
C GLU A 123 -15.26 -3.27 -17.55
N GLN A 124 -14.00 -3.69 -17.48
CA GLN A 124 -13.62 -5.09 -17.28
C GLN A 124 -13.84 -5.56 -15.83
N TYR A 125 -14.06 -4.64 -14.90
CA TYR A 125 -14.32 -4.92 -13.48
C TYR A 125 -15.80 -4.78 -13.10
N PHE A 126 -16.68 -4.40 -14.03
CA PHE A 126 -18.10 -4.25 -13.73
C PHE A 126 -18.76 -5.61 -13.53
N ALA A 127 -19.57 -5.76 -12.48
CA ALA A 127 -20.21 -7.02 -12.10
C ALA A 127 -21.10 -7.63 -13.20
N GLU A 128 -21.69 -6.79 -14.04
CA GLU A 128 -22.48 -7.23 -15.20
C GLU A 128 -21.62 -7.84 -16.31
N ASN A 129 -20.34 -7.46 -16.42
CA ASN A 129 -19.41 -8.02 -17.40
C ASN A 129 -18.61 -9.18 -16.81
N HIS A 130 -18.19 -9.05 -15.53
CA HIS A 130 -17.46 -10.04 -14.77
C HIS A 130 -18.09 -10.24 -13.39
N PRO A 131 -19.01 -11.18 -13.23
CA PRO A 131 -19.57 -11.54 -11.91
C PRO A 131 -18.46 -11.98 -10.96
N ASN A 132 -18.29 -11.26 -9.85
CA ASN A 132 -17.14 -11.42 -8.98
C ASN A 132 -17.51 -11.48 -7.49
N GLY A 133 -16.56 -11.91 -6.66
CA GLY A 133 -16.67 -11.98 -5.20
C GLY A 133 -15.92 -10.86 -4.48
N GLY A 134 -15.31 -9.94 -5.23
CA GLY A 134 -14.55 -8.80 -4.73
C GLY A 134 -13.48 -8.34 -5.71
N ILE A 135 -12.96 -7.17 -5.48
CA ILE A 135 -11.95 -6.54 -6.35
C ILE A 135 -10.81 -6.00 -5.49
N VAL A 136 -9.58 -6.17 -5.94
CA VAL A 136 -8.41 -5.53 -5.33
C VAL A 136 -7.46 -5.03 -6.41
N PHE A 137 -6.97 -3.82 -6.28
CA PHE A 137 -5.92 -3.27 -7.15
C PHE A 137 -5.12 -2.18 -6.43
N PRO A 138 -3.81 -2.04 -6.74
CA PRO A 138 -3.01 -0.94 -6.26
C PRO A 138 -3.34 0.36 -7.01
N ASN A 139 -3.31 1.48 -6.30
CA ASN A 139 -3.38 2.79 -6.95
C ASN A 139 -2.43 3.80 -6.27
N PRO A 140 -1.33 4.19 -6.92
CA PRO A 140 -0.85 3.76 -8.26
C PRO A 140 -0.53 2.25 -8.32
N ASN A 141 -0.71 1.66 -9.50
CA ASN A 141 -0.39 0.25 -9.68
C ASN A 141 1.11 -0.03 -9.49
N ALA A 142 1.45 -1.12 -8.87
CA ALA A 142 2.81 -1.63 -8.76
C ALA A 142 2.92 -2.95 -9.53
N PRO A 143 3.85 -3.10 -10.50
CA PRO A 143 5.07 -2.30 -10.68
C PRO A 143 4.96 -1.17 -11.72
N THR A 144 3.82 -0.90 -12.33
CA THR A 144 3.72 0.01 -13.48
C THR A 144 3.83 1.49 -13.10
N GLY A 145 3.44 1.86 -11.88
CA GLY A 145 3.42 3.24 -11.38
C GLY A 145 2.23 4.06 -11.89
N VAL A 146 1.37 3.49 -12.73
CA VAL A 146 0.25 4.17 -13.37
C VAL A 146 -0.90 4.37 -12.39
N GLU A 147 -1.47 5.57 -12.39
CA GLU A 147 -2.61 5.96 -11.57
C GLU A 147 -3.92 5.68 -12.30
N LEU A 148 -4.89 5.11 -11.61
CA LEU A 148 -6.29 5.08 -12.00
C LEU A 148 -7.00 6.32 -11.42
N SER A 149 -7.74 7.05 -12.24
CA SER A 149 -8.45 8.25 -11.80
C SER A 149 -9.53 7.96 -10.78
N LEU A 150 -9.84 8.93 -9.90
CA LEU A 150 -10.93 8.78 -8.92
C LEU A 150 -12.29 8.51 -9.57
N SER A 151 -12.58 9.10 -10.72
CA SER A 151 -13.81 8.83 -11.47
C SER A 151 -13.90 7.38 -11.97
N ALA A 152 -12.76 6.81 -12.37
CA ALA A 152 -12.71 5.40 -12.77
C ALA A 152 -12.87 4.46 -11.57
N ILE A 153 -12.24 4.78 -10.43
CA ILE A 153 -12.46 4.05 -9.17
C ILE A 153 -13.92 4.13 -8.75
N GLU A 154 -14.51 5.32 -8.80
CA GLU A 154 -15.94 5.53 -8.47
C GLU A 154 -16.84 4.71 -9.39
N SER A 155 -16.53 4.62 -10.69
CA SER A 155 -17.27 3.78 -11.63
C SER A 155 -17.21 2.30 -11.24
N ILE A 156 -16.04 1.78 -10.88
CA ILE A 156 -15.90 0.39 -10.41
C ILE A 156 -16.77 0.15 -9.16
N LEU A 157 -16.75 1.07 -8.20
CA LEU A 157 -17.55 0.97 -6.97
C LEU A 157 -19.06 0.92 -7.25
N GLN A 158 -19.53 1.80 -8.16
CA GLN A 158 -20.94 1.88 -8.55
C GLN A 158 -21.47 0.60 -9.19
N HIS A 159 -20.64 -0.04 -10.02
CA HIS A 159 -21.00 -1.28 -10.71
C HIS A 159 -20.75 -2.57 -9.89
N ASN A 160 -20.29 -2.42 -8.63
CA ASN A 160 -20.01 -3.52 -7.73
C ASN A 160 -20.54 -3.28 -6.31
N PRO A 161 -21.81 -2.89 -6.12
CA PRO A 161 -22.32 -2.45 -4.81
C PRO A 161 -22.38 -3.57 -3.76
N ASP A 162 -22.40 -4.83 -4.18
CA ASP A 162 -22.61 -5.99 -3.31
C ASP A 162 -21.29 -6.67 -2.87
N VAL A 163 -20.15 -6.19 -3.34
CA VAL A 163 -18.83 -6.77 -3.01
C VAL A 163 -17.85 -5.70 -2.57
N VAL A 164 -16.83 -6.09 -1.82
CA VAL A 164 -15.79 -5.18 -1.35
C VAL A 164 -14.80 -4.90 -2.48
N VAL A 165 -14.48 -3.61 -2.64
CA VAL A 165 -13.41 -3.11 -3.50
C VAL A 165 -12.29 -2.59 -2.61
N ILE A 166 -11.12 -3.21 -2.69
CA ILE A 166 -9.91 -2.82 -1.97
C ILE A 166 -9.03 -1.99 -2.91
N VAL A 167 -8.74 -0.74 -2.52
CA VAL A 167 -7.76 0.11 -3.18
C VAL A 167 -6.49 0.12 -2.34
N ASP A 168 -5.44 -0.54 -2.84
CA ASP A 168 -4.14 -0.60 -2.19
C ASP A 168 -3.31 0.64 -2.56
N GLU A 169 -3.21 1.55 -1.62
CA GLU A 169 -2.57 2.86 -1.77
C GLU A 169 -1.14 2.89 -1.20
N ALA A 170 -0.39 1.80 -1.30
CA ALA A 170 0.98 1.75 -0.77
C ALA A 170 1.90 2.86 -1.30
N TYR A 171 1.61 3.43 -2.46
CA TYR A 171 2.42 4.45 -3.14
C TYR A 171 1.69 5.77 -3.41
N VAL A 172 0.46 5.94 -2.94
CA VAL A 172 -0.40 7.10 -3.23
C VAL A 172 0.25 8.44 -2.90
N ASP A 173 1.01 8.49 -1.82
CA ASP A 173 1.63 9.72 -1.31
C ASP A 173 2.64 10.37 -2.28
N PHE A 174 3.07 9.64 -3.31
CA PHE A 174 4.04 10.16 -4.29
C PHE A 174 3.39 10.89 -5.48
N GLY A 175 2.16 11.35 -5.32
CA GLY A 175 1.50 12.27 -6.24
C GLY A 175 0.24 11.74 -6.93
N ALA A 176 -0.27 10.59 -6.50
CA ALA A 176 -1.58 10.11 -6.92
C ALA A 176 -2.70 10.67 -6.03
N ALA A 177 -3.93 10.60 -6.53
CA ALA A 177 -5.11 10.96 -5.76
C ALA A 177 -5.59 9.78 -4.92
N THR A 178 -5.76 9.99 -3.61
CA THR A 178 -6.33 8.98 -2.73
C THR A 178 -7.83 8.76 -2.99
N ALA A 179 -8.29 7.52 -2.89
CA ALA A 179 -9.70 7.16 -2.95
C ALA A 179 -10.46 7.49 -1.64
N GLN A 180 -9.77 7.96 -0.61
CA GLN A 180 -10.37 8.27 0.70
C GLN A 180 -11.64 9.14 0.63
N PRO A 181 -11.76 10.19 -0.20
CA PRO A 181 -13.00 10.97 -0.29
C PRO A 181 -14.22 10.16 -0.75
N LEU A 182 -14.03 9.03 -1.42
CA LEU A 182 -15.11 8.15 -1.85
C LEU A 182 -15.71 7.33 -0.69
N LEU A 183 -15.03 7.23 0.45
CA LEU A 183 -15.54 6.54 1.65
C LEU A 183 -16.82 7.16 2.20
N GLU A 184 -17.06 8.45 1.95
CA GLU A 184 -18.33 9.12 2.35
C GLU A 184 -19.54 8.63 1.55
N LYS A 185 -19.31 8.06 0.35
CA LYS A 185 -20.37 7.67 -0.58
C LYS A 185 -20.51 6.14 -0.71
N TYR A 186 -19.42 5.38 -0.52
CA TYR A 186 -19.37 3.96 -0.85
C TYR A 186 -19.00 3.12 0.37
N GLU A 187 -19.96 2.38 0.89
CA GLU A 187 -19.75 1.50 2.05
C GLU A 187 -18.92 0.25 1.72
N ASN A 188 -18.77 -0.09 0.44
CA ASN A 188 -18.02 -1.24 -0.06
C ASN A 188 -16.54 -0.91 -0.38
N LEU A 189 -16.06 0.30 -0.13
CA LEU A 189 -14.68 0.70 -0.33
C LEU A 189 -13.83 0.45 0.92
N LEU A 190 -12.67 -0.20 0.72
CA LEU A 190 -11.60 -0.29 1.70
C LEU A 190 -10.32 0.32 1.10
N VAL A 191 -9.78 1.36 1.73
CA VAL A 191 -8.50 1.97 1.34
C VAL A 191 -7.41 1.43 2.25
N VAL A 192 -6.35 0.84 1.69
CA VAL A 192 -5.22 0.28 2.44
C VAL A 192 -3.97 1.10 2.18
N GLN A 193 -3.27 1.49 3.24
CA GLN A 193 -2.03 2.26 3.15
C GLN A 193 -0.93 1.69 4.06
N THR A 194 0.28 2.21 3.91
CA THR A 194 1.46 1.80 4.70
C THR A 194 2.38 2.96 5.02
N THR A 195 3.09 2.86 6.14
CA THR A 195 4.17 3.79 6.47
C THR A 195 5.53 3.38 5.87
N SER A 196 5.59 2.22 5.22
CA SER A 196 6.84 1.61 4.74
C SER A 196 7.53 2.44 3.66
N LYS A 197 6.77 3.14 2.83
CA LYS A 197 7.28 3.85 1.65
C LYS A 197 7.48 5.35 1.93
N SER A 198 6.40 6.10 1.99
CA SER A 198 6.45 7.56 2.11
C SER A 198 6.93 8.08 3.46
N ARG A 199 6.72 7.32 4.54
CA ARG A 199 7.10 7.70 5.91
C ARG A 199 8.39 7.06 6.41
N SER A 200 9.12 6.35 5.55
CA SER A 200 10.45 5.76 5.87
C SER A 200 10.44 4.77 7.04
N LEU A 201 9.35 4.07 7.27
CA LEU A 201 9.17 3.16 8.41
C LEU A 201 8.98 1.68 7.98
N ALA A 202 9.61 1.27 6.87
CA ALA A 202 9.53 -0.12 6.41
C ALA A 202 9.92 -1.15 7.50
N GLY A 203 10.96 -0.85 8.28
CA GLY A 203 11.42 -1.69 9.38
C GLY A 203 10.47 -1.74 10.59
N MET A 204 9.55 -0.78 10.75
CA MET A 204 8.58 -0.75 11.84
C MET A 204 7.32 -1.55 11.57
N ARG A 205 7.12 -1.99 10.33
CA ARG A 205 5.98 -2.83 9.93
C ARG A 205 4.62 -2.24 10.34
N ILE A 206 4.21 -1.13 9.71
CA ILE A 206 2.91 -0.50 9.96
C ILE A 206 2.14 -0.40 8.65
N GLY A 207 0.99 -1.05 8.61
CA GLY A 207 -0.04 -0.87 7.60
C GLY A 207 -1.38 -0.51 8.26
N TYR A 208 -2.26 0.10 7.51
CA TYR A 208 -3.59 0.43 8.00
C TYR A 208 -4.62 0.42 6.88
N ALA A 209 -5.87 0.20 7.25
CA ALA A 209 -7.01 0.34 6.36
C ALA A 209 -7.97 1.40 6.89
N ILE A 210 -8.62 2.11 5.97
CA ILE A 210 -9.71 3.04 6.27
C ILE A 210 -10.95 2.56 5.48
N GLY A 211 -12.06 2.39 6.19
CA GLY A 211 -13.32 1.91 5.63
C GLY A 211 -14.50 2.34 6.49
N ASN A 212 -15.71 1.88 6.17
CA ASN A 212 -16.83 2.13 7.06
C ASN A 212 -16.68 1.35 8.38
N GLU A 213 -17.35 1.82 9.45
CA GLU A 213 -17.22 1.25 10.79
C GLU A 213 -17.55 -0.25 10.85
N LYS A 214 -18.54 -0.69 10.07
CA LYS A 214 -18.95 -2.10 10.03
C LYS A 214 -17.89 -2.99 9.39
N MET A 215 -17.28 -2.54 8.28
CA MET A 215 -16.16 -3.26 7.65
C MET A 215 -14.99 -3.38 8.62
N ILE A 216 -14.61 -2.27 9.26
CA ILE A 216 -13.50 -2.25 10.21
C ILE A 216 -13.78 -3.16 11.41
N SER A 217 -15.03 -3.26 11.88
CA SER A 217 -15.37 -4.20 12.96
C SER A 217 -15.11 -5.66 12.56
N TYR A 218 -15.44 -6.06 11.33
CA TYR A 218 -15.18 -7.41 10.85
C TYR A 218 -13.68 -7.72 10.73
N LEU A 219 -12.86 -6.76 10.27
CA LEU A 219 -11.39 -6.91 10.29
C LEU A 219 -10.86 -7.12 11.70
N ASN A 220 -11.39 -6.38 12.67
CA ASN A 220 -11.00 -6.55 14.08
C ASN A 220 -11.43 -7.91 14.62
N ASP A 221 -12.61 -8.42 14.27
CA ASP A 221 -13.07 -9.76 14.68
C ASP A 221 -12.11 -10.84 14.17
N VAL A 222 -11.68 -10.77 12.92
CA VAL A 222 -10.69 -11.70 12.35
C VAL A 222 -9.33 -11.54 13.03
N LYS A 223 -8.84 -10.32 13.21
CA LYS A 223 -7.58 -10.03 13.90
C LYS A 223 -7.57 -10.63 15.31
N TYR A 224 -8.59 -10.36 16.10
CA TYR A 224 -8.65 -10.86 17.48
C TYR A 224 -8.84 -12.37 17.58
N SER A 225 -9.40 -12.99 16.57
CA SER A 225 -9.49 -14.44 16.46
C SER A 225 -8.15 -15.09 16.08
N PHE A 226 -7.28 -14.35 15.37
CA PHE A 226 -6.00 -14.85 14.87
C PHE A 226 -4.83 -14.48 15.77
N ASN A 227 -4.64 -13.19 16.08
CA ASN A 227 -3.59 -12.68 16.98
C ASN A 227 -3.99 -11.31 17.55
N SER A 228 -4.32 -11.25 18.82
CA SER A 228 -4.81 -10.02 19.45
C SER A 228 -3.72 -8.98 19.75
N TYR A 229 -2.44 -9.36 19.87
CA TYR A 229 -1.33 -8.46 20.22
C TYR A 229 -0.33 -8.35 19.09
N THR A 230 -0.79 -7.97 17.88
CA THR A 230 0.06 -7.95 16.68
C THR A 230 1.12 -6.86 16.71
N MET A 231 0.80 -5.67 17.26
CA MET A 231 1.67 -4.50 17.21
C MET A 231 2.38 -4.28 18.55
N ASN A 232 3.70 -4.14 18.49
CA ASN A 232 4.50 -3.85 19.69
C ASN A 232 4.45 -2.36 20.09
N GLN A 233 4.83 -2.05 21.32
CA GLN A 233 4.77 -0.69 21.88
C GLN A 233 5.60 0.32 21.12
N THR A 234 6.80 -0.05 20.68
CA THR A 234 7.67 0.85 19.91
C THR A 234 7.07 1.18 18.55
N THR A 235 6.45 0.21 17.90
CA THR A 235 5.75 0.40 16.63
C THR A 235 4.56 1.34 16.77
N ILE A 236 3.73 1.16 17.82
CA ILE A 236 2.57 2.01 18.07
C ILE A 236 3.02 3.47 18.28
N ALA A 237 3.99 3.69 19.18
CA ALA A 237 4.45 5.03 19.52
C ALA A 237 5.17 5.72 18.35
N ALA A 238 6.08 5.00 17.66
CA ALA A 238 6.79 5.53 16.50
C ALA A 238 5.85 5.83 15.34
N GLY A 239 4.88 4.95 15.08
CA GLY A 239 3.88 5.13 14.06
C GLY A 239 3.01 6.36 14.31
N ALA A 240 2.49 6.51 15.52
CA ALA A 240 1.68 7.67 15.90
C ALA A 240 2.46 8.99 15.74
N ALA A 241 3.72 9.02 16.19
CA ALA A 241 4.59 10.18 16.06
C ALA A 241 4.88 10.53 14.59
N ALA A 242 5.15 9.53 13.74
CA ALA A 242 5.42 9.72 12.31
C ALA A 242 4.17 10.17 11.54
N ILE A 243 3.00 9.61 11.84
CA ILE A 243 1.73 9.99 11.22
C ILE A 243 1.43 11.47 11.50
N ARG A 244 1.60 11.92 12.74
CA ARG A 244 1.36 13.31 13.15
C ARG A 244 2.39 14.30 12.60
N ASP A 245 3.58 13.84 12.19
CA ASP A 245 4.62 14.71 11.64
C ASP A 245 4.43 14.99 10.14
N VAL A 246 3.33 15.64 9.82
CA VAL A 246 2.90 15.94 8.45
C VAL A 246 3.90 16.85 7.71
N GLU A 247 4.59 17.75 8.43
CA GLU A 247 5.58 18.67 7.82
C GLU A 247 6.80 17.89 7.30
N TYR A 248 7.39 17.05 8.13
CA TYR A 248 8.53 16.21 7.74
C TYR A 248 8.15 15.28 6.58
N PHE A 249 7.00 14.62 6.69
CA PHE A 249 6.45 13.76 5.65
C PHE A 249 6.34 14.49 4.30
N ARG A 250 5.68 15.65 4.25
CA ARG A 250 5.53 16.43 3.01
C ARG A 250 6.87 16.83 2.41
N LYS A 251 7.82 17.22 3.25
CA LYS A 251 9.17 17.62 2.83
C LYS A 251 9.93 16.47 2.17
N THR A 252 9.90 15.28 2.75
CA THR A 252 10.62 14.11 2.21
C THR A 252 9.96 13.56 0.96
N VAL A 253 8.63 13.44 0.92
CA VAL A 253 7.86 13.02 -0.25
C VAL A 253 8.12 13.95 -1.44
N LYS A 254 8.11 15.28 -1.22
CA LYS A 254 8.41 16.25 -2.27
C LYS A 254 9.78 16.00 -2.90
N LYS A 255 10.80 15.74 -2.09
CA LYS A 255 12.16 15.44 -2.60
C LYS A 255 12.19 14.17 -3.44
N VAL A 256 11.48 13.12 -3.04
CA VAL A 256 11.39 11.88 -3.82
C VAL A 256 10.72 12.14 -5.16
N MET A 257 9.63 12.90 -5.16
CA MET A 257 8.93 13.29 -6.40
C MET A 257 9.82 14.11 -7.33
N GLU A 258 10.53 15.10 -6.82
CA GLU A 258 11.47 15.92 -7.59
C GLU A 258 12.58 15.05 -8.21
N THR A 259 13.15 14.11 -7.44
CA THR A 259 14.15 13.15 -7.94
C THR A 259 13.58 12.25 -9.01
N ARG A 260 12.34 11.77 -8.85
CA ARG A 260 11.65 10.95 -9.87
C ARG A 260 11.50 11.73 -11.18
N GLU A 261 11.03 12.97 -11.14
CA GLU A 261 10.86 13.78 -12.36
C GLU A 261 12.20 14.04 -13.06
N TRP A 262 13.23 14.36 -12.30
CA TRP A 262 14.59 14.46 -12.83
C TRP A 262 15.05 13.14 -13.47
N SER A 263 14.81 12.00 -12.80
CA SER A 263 15.19 10.68 -13.31
C SER A 263 14.47 10.34 -14.62
N LYS A 264 13.19 10.72 -14.77
CA LYS A 264 12.43 10.54 -16.00
C LYS A 264 13.11 11.26 -17.17
N GLU A 265 13.55 12.51 -16.98
CA GLU A 265 14.22 13.28 -18.03
C GLU A 265 15.60 12.66 -18.39
N GLU A 266 16.36 12.19 -17.43
CA GLU A 266 17.65 11.52 -17.69
C GLU A 266 17.45 10.16 -18.41
N LEU A 267 16.46 9.36 -18.01
CA LEU A 267 16.14 8.10 -18.66
C LEU A 267 15.72 8.28 -20.12
N LYS A 268 14.92 9.30 -20.44
CA LYS A 268 14.56 9.64 -21.84
C LYS A 268 15.79 9.91 -22.69
N LYS A 269 16.77 10.67 -22.19
CA LYS A 269 18.03 10.94 -22.89
C LYS A 269 18.84 9.67 -23.17
N LEU A 270 18.72 8.67 -22.32
CA LEU A 270 19.35 7.36 -22.46
C LEU A 270 18.57 6.40 -23.39
N GLY A 271 17.41 6.80 -23.89
CA GLY A 271 16.58 6.01 -24.80
C GLY A 271 15.59 5.06 -24.15
N PHE A 272 15.26 5.30 -22.88
CA PHE A 272 14.17 4.61 -22.19
C PHE A 272 12.81 5.24 -22.49
N SER A 273 11.77 4.41 -22.49
CA SER A 273 10.36 4.80 -22.51
C SER A 273 9.64 4.23 -21.29
N PHE A 274 8.65 4.94 -20.79
CA PHE A 274 7.87 4.60 -19.58
C PHE A 274 6.58 5.41 -19.56
N GLU A 275 5.57 4.89 -18.89
CA GLU A 275 4.36 5.62 -18.53
C GLU A 275 4.60 6.58 -17.36
N ASP A 276 3.69 7.56 -17.16
CA ASP A 276 3.83 8.55 -16.10
C ASP A 276 3.63 7.92 -14.72
N SER A 277 4.74 7.65 -14.02
CA SER A 277 4.69 7.09 -12.68
C SER A 277 4.26 8.12 -11.63
N LYS A 278 3.31 7.72 -10.78
CA LYS A 278 2.89 8.42 -9.55
C LYS A 278 3.38 7.72 -8.27
N SER A 279 4.44 6.91 -8.39
CA SER A 279 5.08 6.18 -7.27
C SER A 279 6.53 6.62 -7.05
N ASN A 280 7.27 5.92 -6.19
CA ASN A 280 8.71 6.14 -5.99
C ASN A 280 9.60 5.23 -6.85
N PHE A 281 9.06 4.70 -7.94
CA PHE A 281 9.77 3.91 -8.95
C PHE A 281 9.31 4.29 -10.37
N ILE A 282 10.06 3.87 -11.37
CA ILE A 282 9.75 4.07 -12.79
C ILE A 282 9.80 2.71 -13.48
N PHE A 283 8.71 2.32 -14.16
CA PHE A 283 8.62 1.09 -14.94
C PHE A 283 9.05 1.37 -16.38
N ALA A 284 10.32 1.13 -16.68
CA ALA A 284 10.94 1.59 -17.90
C ALA A 284 11.40 0.44 -18.82
N THR A 285 11.25 0.64 -20.14
CA THR A 285 11.82 -0.22 -21.18
C THR A 285 12.84 0.55 -22.00
N HIS A 286 13.88 -0.14 -22.49
CA HIS A 286 14.85 0.48 -23.40
C HIS A 286 14.65 -0.03 -24.83
N LYS A 287 14.68 0.88 -25.79
CA LYS A 287 14.35 0.61 -27.22
C LYS A 287 15.19 -0.49 -27.88
N SER A 288 16.42 -0.73 -27.42
CA SER A 288 17.37 -1.65 -28.07
C SER A 288 18.06 -2.62 -27.10
N VAL A 289 17.95 -2.44 -25.79
CA VAL A 289 18.59 -3.29 -24.80
C VAL A 289 17.54 -4.00 -23.96
N PRO A 290 17.47 -5.34 -23.98
CA PRO A 290 16.52 -6.08 -23.17
C PRO A 290 16.71 -5.83 -21.65
N ALA A 291 15.60 -5.71 -20.91
CA ALA A 291 15.59 -5.43 -19.48
C ALA A 291 16.46 -6.39 -18.65
N GLY A 292 16.44 -7.70 -18.97
CA GLY A 292 17.27 -8.69 -18.30
C GLY A 292 18.77 -8.44 -18.43
N LYS A 293 19.24 -7.90 -19.56
CA LYS A 293 20.66 -7.53 -19.74
C LYS A 293 21.01 -6.30 -18.91
N ILE A 294 20.11 -5.31 -18.84
CA ILE A 294 20.29 -4.10 -18.02
C ILE A 294 20.37 -4.50 -16.54
N PHE A 295 19.43 -5.32 -16.11
CA PHE A 295 19.38 -5.83 -14.73
C PHE A 295 20.67 -6.53 -14.33
N GLN A 296 21.14 -7.46 -15.17
CA GLN A 296 22.36 -8.23 -14.91
C GLN A 296 23.61 -7.34 -14.84
N ALA A 297 23.76 -6.41 -15.79
CA ALA A 297 24.87 -5.47 -15.80
C ALA A 297 24.89 -4.50 -14.61
N LEU A 298 23.71 -4.13 -14.08
CA LEU A 298 23.61 -3.29 -12.90
C LEU A 298 23.93 -4.07 -11.59
N ARG A 299 23.63 -5.37 -11.55
CA ARG A 299 23.99 -6.22 -10.40
C ARG A 299 25.50 -6.49 -10.29
N GLU A 300 26.23 -6.43 -11.39
CA GLU A 300 27.67 -6.68 -11.47
C GLU A 300 28.52 -5.44 -11.17
N ARG A 301 27.92 -4.27 -10.95
CA ARG A 301 28.58 -2.99 -10.68
C ARG A 301 28.39 -2.52 -9.26
#